data_ee67ba42d2fc40a0502af2f93691af2a
#
_entry.id   ee67ba42d2fc40a0502af2f93691af2a
#
_cell.length_a   1.000
_cell.length_b   1.000
_cell.length_c   1.000
_cell.angle_alpha   90.00
_cell.angle_beta   90.00
_cell.angle_gamma   90.00
#
_symmetry.space_group_name_H-M   'P 1'
#
loop_
_entity.id
_entity.type
_entity.pdbx_description
1 polymer ?
#
loop_
_entity_poly.entity_id
_entity_poly.type
_entity_poly.pdbx_seq_one_letter_code
_entity_poly.pdbx_strand_id
1 'polypeptide(L)'
;MVFIPNQTFATMSQPCLTFNDLTLGYRSHPAVHHLSGTVRRGSLTAVVGANGSGKSTLMKGIVGVLKPMSGNISRATDVRIAYLPQQTELDHSFPARVVDLVSLGLWPRRGLLGRHTRQDKAKAAAALEAVGLVGFEHRPIDTLSGGQLQRALFARVLVQDADLILLDEPFNAIDTKTVGDLVALIKRWHG
;
A
#
# COMPACT_ATOMS: atom_id res chain seq x y z
N MET A 1 -1.09 -3.46 -7.96
CA MET A 1 -2.27 -2.59 -8.20
C MET A 1 -1.99 -1.23 -7.58
N VAL A 2 -2.08 -0.17 -8.36
CA VAL A 2 -1.89 1.23 -7.90
C VAL A 2 -3.26 1.87 -7.79
N PHE A 3 -3.56 2.47 -6.66
CA PHE A 3 -4.85 3.10 -6.39
C PHE A 3 -4.68 4.50 -5.81
N ILE A 4 -5.47 5.45 -6.30
CA ILE A 4 -5.48 6.84 -5.85
C ILE A 4 -6.90 7.20 -5.42
N PRO A 5 -7.13 7.52 -4.12
CA PRO A 5 -8.44 7.91 -3.62
C PRO A 5 -8.99 9.15 -4.29
N ASN A 6 -10.31 9.26 -4.32
CA ASN A 6 -11.08 10.28 -5.02
C ASN A 6 -10.67 11.72 -4.66
N GLN A 7 -10.43 12.54 -5.67
CA GLN A 7 -10.20 13.98 -5.57
C GLN A 7 -11.07 14.72 -6.59
N THR A 8 -11.37 15.99 -6.33
CA THR A 8 -12.24 16.84 -7.17
C THR A 8 -11.81 16.86 -8.65
N PHE A 9 -12.76 16.89 -9.57
CA PHE A 9 -12.59 16.74 -11.03
C PHE A 9 -11.43 17.53 -11.65
N ALA A 10 -11.13 18.74 -11.17
CA ALA A 10 -10.02 19.55 -11.65
C ALA A 10 -8.63 18.98 -11.30
N THR A 11 -8.53 18.17 -10.24
CA THR A 11 -7.28 17.57 -9.77
C THR A 11 -6.99 16.21 -10.45
N MET A 12 -8.02 15.57 -11.03
CA MET A 12 -7.91 14.24 -11.68
C MET A 12 -7.03 14.22 -12.95
N SER A 13 -6.83 15.38 -13.60
CA SER A 13 -6.02 15.44 -14.82
C SER A 13 -4.51 15.53 -14.58
N GLN A 14 -4.10 15.86 -13.35
CA GLN A 14 -2.68 16.06 -13.03
C GLN A 14 -1.96 14.73 -12.76
N PRO A 15 -0.72 14.55 -13.25
CA PRO A 15 0.08 13.39 -12.93
C PRO A 15 0.49 13.41 -11.46
N CYS A 16 0.31 12.29 -10.75
CA CYS A 16 0.87 12.09 -9.41
C CYS A 16 2.24 11.42 -9.47
N LEU A 17 2.47 10.59 -10.49
CA LEU A 17 3.77 9.99 -10.80
C LEU A 17 4.07 10.16 -12.30
N THR A 18 5.34 10.41 -12.61
CA THR A 18 5.86 10.38 -13.97
C THR A 18 7.13 9.54 -13.99
N PHE A 19 7.22 8.64 -14.95
CA PHE A 19 8.38 7.80 -15.24
C PHE A 19 9.05 8.33 -16.51
N ASN A 20 10.34 8.62 -16.45
CA ASN A 20 11.11 9.11 -17.59
C ASN A 20 12.27 8.14 -17.85
N ASP A 21 12.13 7.31 -18.87
CA ASP A 21 13.13 6.33 -19.31
C ASP A 21 13.69 5.48 -18.15
N LEU A 22 12.80 5.09 -17.23
CA LEU A 22 13.13 4.48 -15.97
C LEU A 22 13.62 3.05 -16.13
N THR A 23 14.82 2.76 -15.62
CA THR A 23 15.35 1.40 -15.48
C THR A 23 15.59 1.11 -13.99
N LEU A 24 15.02 0.01 -13.50
CA LEU A 24 15.15 -0.46 -12.13
C LEU A 24 15.66 -1.90 -12.09
N GLY A 25 16.49 -2.22 -11.11
CA GLY A 25 17.01 -3.58 -10.94
C GLY A 25 17.87 -3.76 -9.71
N TYR A 26 18.46 -4.94 -9.57
CA TYR A 26 19.34 -5.31 -8.47
C TYR A 26 20.73 -5.66 -9.00
N ARG A 27 21.81 -5.16 -8.40
CA ARG A 27 23.20 -5.56 -8.70
C ARG A 27 23.53 -5.60 -10.20
N SER A 28 23.25 -4.67 -11.00
CA SER A 28 23.49 -4.65 -12.45
C SER A 28 22.51 -5.51 -13.29
N HIS A 29 21.50 -6.12 -12.69
CA HIS A 29 20.48 -6.87 -13.43
C HIS A 29 19.19 -6.06 -13.46
N PRO A 30 18.87 -5.42 -14.59
CA PRO A 30 17.62 -4.71 -14.76
C PRO A 30 16.42 -5.66 -14.73
N ALA A 31 15.34 -5.26 -14.06
CA ALA A 31 14.07 -5.97 -14.03
C ALA A 31 12.93 -5.13 -14.63
N VAL A 32 13.10 -3.81 -14.65
CA VAL A 32 12.24 -2.86 -15.38
C VAL A 32 13.15 -2.09 -16.33
N HIS A 33 12.78 -2.01 -17.60
CA HIS A 33 13.60 -1.41 -18.64
C HIS A 33 12.87 -0.26 -19.31
N HIS A 34 13.51 0.92 -19.38
CA HIS A 34 13.08 2.06 -20.20
C HIS A 34 11.60 2.42 -20.06
N LEU A 35 11.05 2.31 -18.82
CA LEU A 35 9.65 2.62 -18.57
C LEU A 35 9.43 4.13 -18.63
N SER A 36 8.55 4.56 -19.54
CA SER A 36 8.07 5.95 -19.62
C SER A 36 6.56 5.99 -19.53
N GLY A 37 6.02 6.91 -18.74
CA GLY A 37 4.57 7.04 -18.58
C GLY A 37 4.18 7.86 -17.37
N THR A 38 2.87 7.98 -17.15
CA THR A 38 2.31 8.76 -16.05
C THR A 38 1.20 8.00 -15.36
N VAL A 39 1.10 8.16 -14.03
CA VAL A 39 -0.07 7.77 -13.23
C VAL A 39 -0.78 9.05 -12.81
N ARG A 40 -2.07 9.15 -13.11
CA ARG A 40 -2.87 10.34 -12.83
C ARG A 40 -3.60 10.23 -11.49
N ARG A 41 -3.89 11.38 -10.89
CA ARG A 41 -4.74 11.43 -9.69
C ARG A 41 -6.15 10.88 -10.00
N GLY A 42 -6.77 10.21 -9.04
CA GLY A 42 -8.08 9.59 -9.20
C GLY A 42 -8.11 8.42 -10.19
N SER A 43 -6.96 7.83 -10.57
CA SER A 43 -6.93 6.66 -11.44
C SER A 43 -6.77 5.36 -10.64
N LEU A 44 -7.41 4.31 -11.11
CA LEU A 44 -7.14 2.93 -10.70
C LEU A 44 -6.30 2.27 -11.79
N THR A 45 -5.03 1.98 -11.49
CA THR A 45 -4.08 1.42 -12.46
C THR A 45 -3.68 0.01 -12.03
N ALA A 46 -3.80 -0.95 -12.94
CA ALA A 46 -3.31 -2.31 -12.73
C ALA A 46 -1.96 -2.50 -13.43
N VAL A 47 -0.96 -3.00 -12.68
CA VAL A 47 0.32 -3.45 -13.25
C VAL A 47 0.23 -4.97 -13.44
N VAL A 48 0.25 -5.41 -14.69
CA VAL A 48 0.05 -6.82 -15.07
C VAL A 48 1.34 -7.38 -15.67
N GLY A 49 1.64 -8.62 -15.38
CA GLY A 49 2.81 -9.33 -15.90
C GLY A 49 3.04 -10.66 -15.18
N ALA A 50 3.84 -11.54 -15.75
CA ALA A 50 4.21 -12.82 -15.15
C ALA A 50 4.97 -12.65 -13.83
N ASN A 51 5.10 -13.72 -13.03
CA ASN A 51 5.96 -13.70 -11.86
C ASN A 51 7.40 -13.43 -12.28
N GLY A 52 8.11 -12.58 -11.54
CA GLY A 52 9.47 -12.14 -11.89
C GLY A 52 9.55 -11.02 -12.94
N SER A 53 8.42 -10.51 -13.48
CA SER A 53 8.43 -9.45 -14.51
C SER A 53 8.77 -8.04 -13.99
N GLY A 54 9.19 -7.89 -12.74
CA GLY A 54 9.61 -6.59 -12.18
C GLY A 54 8.50 -5.78 -11.53
N LYS A 55 7.28 -6.31 -11.32
CA LYS A 55 6.16 -5.58 -10.67
C LYS A 55 6.52 -5.04 -9.30
N SER A 56 7.01 -5.90 -8.40
CA SER A 56 7.45 -5.51 -7.06
C SER A 56 8.69 -4.61 -7.10
N THR A 57 9.57 -4.78 -8.10
CA THR A 57 10.73 -3.91 -8.33
C THR A 57 10.27 -2.49 -8.66
N LEU A 58 9.26 -2.35 -9.51
CA LEU A 58 8.64 -1.06 -9.82
C LEU A 58 8.03 -0.42 -8.57
N MET A 59 7.25 -1.18 -7.79
CA MET A 59 6.66 -0.66 -6.54
C MET A 59 7.75 -0.17 -5.56
N LYS A 60 8.84 -0.94 -5.37
CA LYS A 60 9.99 -0.56 -4.53
C LYS A 60 10.70 0.68 -5.04
N GLY A 61 10.78 0.87 -6.36
CA GLY A 61 11.27 2.10 -6.97
C GLY A 61 10.39 3.30 -6.65
N ILE A 62 9.06 3.17 -6.79
CA ILE A 62 8.10 4.24 -6.53
C ILE A 62 8.15 4.70 -5.05
N VAL A 63 8.27 3.78 -4.10
CA VAL A 63 8.37 4.13 -2.67
C VAL A 63 9.78 4.59 -2.25
N GLY A 64 10.76 4.53 -3.17
CA GLY A 64 12.13 4.99 -2.91
C GLY A 64 13.03 4.01 -2.15
N VAL A 65 12.59 2.76 -1.96
CA VAL A 65 13.42 1.68 -1.38
C VAL A 65 14.51 1.24 -2.36
N LEU A 66 14.20 1.28 -3.65
CA LEU A 66 15.14 0.96 -4.72
C LEU A 66 15.43 2.22 -5.56
N LYS A 67 16.72 2.55 -5.73
CA LYS A 67 17.13 3.68 -6.57
C LYS A 67 17.13 3.28 -8.05
N PRO A 68 16.73 4.18 -8.97
CA PRO A 68 16.88 3.96 -10.41
C PRO A 68 18.33 3.68 -10.81
N MET A 69 18.52 2.74 -11.73
CA MET A 69 19.79 2.49 -12.43
C MET A 69 20.01 3.56 -13.51
N SER A 70 18.92 3.95 -14.21
CA SER A 70 18.86 5.08 -15.14
C SER A 70 17.46 5.67 -15.18
N GLY A 71 17.35 6.86 -15.75
CA GLY A 71 16.09 7.60 -15.77
C GLY A 71 15.67 8.13 -14.41
N ASN A 72 14.41 8.49 -14.25
CA ASN A 72 13.91 9.00 -12.97
C ASN A 72 12.43 8.72 -12.74
N ILE A 73 12.02 8.80 -11.48
CA ILE A 73 10.63 8.83 -11.03
C ILE A 73 10.39 10.20 -10.43
N SER A 74 9.50 10.97 -11.06
CA SER A 74 9.03 12.24 -10.51
C SER A 74 7.70 12.03 -9.80
N ARG A 75 7.60 12.49 -8.55
CA ARG A 75 6.41 12.47 -7.73
C ARG A 75 5.98 13.89 -7.42
N ALA A 76 4.68 14.18 -7.51
CA ALA A 76 4.15 15.46 -7.05
C ALA A 76 4.43 15.63 -5.55
N THR A 77 4.83 16.84 -5.13
CA THR A 77 5.36 17.10 -3.78
C THR A 77 4.36 16.87 -2.65
N ASP A 78 3.08 16.97 -2.96
CA ASP A 78 1.96 16.79 -2.04
C ASP A 78 1.44 15.34 -1.94
N VAL A 79 2.01 14.39 -2.70
CA VAL A 79 1.55 13.00 -2.74
C VAL A 79 2.17 12.19 -1.61
N ARG A 80 1.33 11.73 -0.70
CA ARG A 80 1.68 10.72 0.32
C ARG A 80 1.43 9.33 -0.22
N ILE A 81 2.38 8.43 -0.07
CA ILE A 81 2.29 7.05 -0.57
C ILE A 81 2.07 6.09 0.59
N ALA A 82 1.05 5.23 0.47
CA ALA A 82 0.94 4.01 1.26
C ALA A 82 1.33 2.80 0.41
N TYR A 83 2.12 1.90 0.98
CA TYR A 83 2.56 0.68 0.31
C TYR A 83 2.19 -0.55 1.11
N LEU A 84 1.50 -1.47 0.47
CA LEU A 84 1.24 -2.81 0.94
C LEU A 84 2.19 -3.76 0.20
N PRO A 85 3.28 -4.21 0.83
CA PRO A 85 4.19 -5.17 0.23
C PRO A 85 3.56 -6.55 0.13
N GLN A 86 4.18 -7.44 -0.65
CA GLN A 86 3.79 -8.83 -0.71
C GLN A 86 3.86 -9.48 0.69
N GLN A 87 2.87 -10.30 1.04
CA GLN A 87 2.73 -10.88 2.38
C GLN A 87 3.94 -11.72 2.81
N THR A 88 4.63 -12.36 1.87
CA THR A 88 5.85 -13.15 2.10
C THR A 88 7.03 -12.33 2.61
N GLU A 89 7.01 -11.01 2.48
CA GLU A 89 8.05 -10.10 3.00
C GLU A 89 7.85 -9.71 4.48
N LEU A 90 6.74 -10.15 5.10
CA LEU A 90 6.44 -9.84 6.48
C LEU A 90 6.96 -10.93 7.41
N ASP A 91 7.67 -10.53 8.45
CA ASP A 91 8.05 -11.43 9.54
C ASP A 91 6.85 -11.66 10.45
N HIS A 92 6.23 -12.82 10.32
CA HIS A 92 5.07 -13.25 11.13
C HIS A 92 5.45 -13.60 12.57
N SER A 93 6.73 -13.81 12.87
CA SER A 93 7.21 -14.16 14.21
C SER A 93 7.35 -12.95 15.14
N PHE A 94 7.18 -11.74 14.61
CA PHE A 94 7.28 -10.52 15.42
C PHE A 94 6.10 -10.45 16.40
N PRO A 95 6.36 -10.37 17.72
CA PRO A 95 5.32 -10.40 18.75
C PRO A 95 4.56 -9.06 18.81
N ALA A 96 3.62 -8.88 17.89
CA ALA A 96 2.77 -7.69 17.82
C ALA A 96 1.29 -8.08 17.89
N ARG A 97 0.46 -7.16 18.35
CA ARG A 97 -1.00 -7.26 18.27
C ARG A 97 -1.49 -6.59 16.99
N VAL A 98 -2.72 -6.91 16.59
CA VAL A 98 -3.37 -6.31 15.43
C VAL A 98 -3.39 -4.78 15.51
N VAL A 99 -3.71 -4.20 16.67
CA VAL A 99 -3.70 -2.75 16.87
C VAL A 99 -2.32 -2.15 16.70
N ASP A 100 -1.26 -2.85 17.11
CA ASP A 100 0.12 -2.39 16.96
C ASP A 100 0.49 -2.36 15.47
N LEU A 101 0.17 -3.44 14.72
CA LEU A 101 0.38 -3.52 13.27
C LEU A 101 -0.34 -2.39 12.53
N VAL A 102 -1.61 -2.15 12.83
CA VAL A 102 -2.40 -1.08 12.20
C VAL A 102 -1.82 0.29 12.55
N SER A 103 -1.42 0.49 13.80
CA SER A 103 -0.87 1.76 14.29
C SER A 103 0.47 2.13 13.65
N LEU A 104 1.24 1.17 13.13
CA LEU A 104 2.44 1.45 12.32
C LEU A 104 2.13 2.33 11.10
N GLY A 105 0.91 2.25 10.57
CA GLY A 105 0.46 3.13 9.48
C GLY A 105 0.40 4.61 9.86
N LEU A 106 0.37 4.96 11.14
CA LEU A 106 0.33 6.34 11.63
C LEU A 106 1.73 6.97 11.80
N TRP A 107 2.81 6.17 11.74
CA TRP A 107 4.20 6.64 11.95
C TRP A 107 4.64 7.79 11.02
N PRO A 108 4.32 7.79 9.72
CA PRO A 108 4.74 8.87 8.83
C PRO A 108 4.28 10.25 9.28
N ARG A 109 3.18 10.33 10.06
CA ARG A 109 2.63 11.59 10.57
C ARG A 109 3.19 12.01 11.93
N ARG A 110 3.76 11.08 12.71
CA ARG A 110 4.10 11.28 14.12
C ARG A 110 5.57 11.24 14.43
N GLY A 111 6.35 10.62 13.57
CA GLY A 111 7.71 10.23 13.89
C GLY A 111 7.77 9.09 14.93
N LEU A 112 8.97 8.61 15.18
CA LEU A 112 9.26 7.40 15.98
C LEU A 112 8.88 7.55 17.47
N LEU A 113 8.82 8.78 18.01
CA LEU A 113 8.60 9.08 19.42
C LEU A 113 7.19 9.61 19.72
N GLY A 114 6.31 9.67 18.73
CA GLY A 114 4.96 10.21 18.88
C GLY A 114 4.03 9.28 19.69
N ARG A 115 3.41 9.80 20.75
CA ARG A 115 2.40 9.05 21.53
C ARG A 115 1.10 8.92 20.74
N HIS A 116 0.42 7.78 20.85
CA HIS A 116 -0.90 7.56 20.28
C HIS A 116 -1.94 8.49 20.94
N THR A 117 -2.53 9.38 20.15
CA THR A 117 -3.61 10.23 20.62
C THR A 117 -4.95 9.48 20.65
N ARG A 118 -5.96 10.08 21.30
CA ARG A 118 -7.34 9.54 21.25
C ARG A 118 -7.85 9.45 19.80
N GLN A 119 -7.50 10.41 18.96
CA GLN A 119 -7.89 10.43 17.55
C GLN A 119 -7.27 9.28 16.76
N ASP A 120 -6.03 8.88 17.05
CA ASP A 120 -5.38 7.76 16.35
C ASP A 120 -5.97 6.42 16.74
N LYS A 121 -6.32 6.25 17.99
CA LYS A 121 -7.04 5.07 18.45
C LYS A 121 -8.39 4.96 17.74
N ALA A 122 -9.11 6.08 17.59
CA ALA A 122 -10.37 6.12 16.85
C ALA A 122 -10.16 5.78 15.36
N LYS A 123 -9.11 6.32 14.72
CA LYS A 123 -8.76 5.98 13.32
C LYS A 123 -8.42 4.50 13.14
N ALA A 124 -7.64 3.93 14.05
CA ALA A 124 -7.30 2.51 14.01
C ALA A 124 -8.54 1.62 14.19
N ALA A 125 -9.43 1.98 15.14
CA ALA A 125 -10.69 1.26 15.34
C ALA A 125 -11.60 1.32 14.12
N ALA A 126 -11.78 2.50 13.52
CA ALA A 126 -12.56 2.67 12.29
C ALA A 126 -11.96 1.90 11.09
N ALA A 127 -10.63 1.84 11.00
CA ALA A 127 -9.96 1.05 9.96
C ALA A 127 -10.18 -0.45 10.16
N LEU A 128 -10.11 -0.95 11.40
CA LEU A 128 -10.40 -2.35 11.72
C LEU A 128 -11.86 -2.71 11.45
N GLU A 129 -12.80 -1.82 11.78
CA GLU A 129 -14.21 -1.98 11.43
C GLU A 129 -14.42 -2.06 9.92
N ALA A 130 -13.80 -1.16 9.16
CA ALA A 130 -13.90 -1.13 7.69
C ALA A 130 -13.44 -2.42 7.00
N VAL A 131 -12.50 -3.15 7.61
CA VAL A 131 -12.00 -4.45 7.10
C VAL A 131 -12.65 -5.66 7.77
N GLY A 132 -13.64 -5.46 8.67
CA GLY A 132 -14.36 -6.53 9.35
C GLY A 132 -13.54 -7.25 10.42
N LEU A 133 -12.67 -6.55 11.14
CA LEU A 133 -11.84 -7.06 12.24
C LEU A 133 -12.18 -6.42 13.59
N VAL A 134 -13.43 -6.07 13.82
CA VAL A 134 -13.93 -5.61 15.14
C VAL A 134 -13.69 -6.69 16.18
N GLY A 135 -13.11 -6.32 17.33
CA GLY A 135 -12.78 -7.25 18.42
C GLY A 135 -11.48 -8.02 18.26
N PHE A 136 -10.70 -7.74 17.19
CA PHE A 136 -9.39 -8.36 16.96
C PHE A 136 -8.22 -7.49 17.45
N GLU A 137 -8.47 -6.32 18.00
CA GLU A 137 -7.48 -5.29 18.31
C GLU A 137 -6.30 -5.83 19.12
N HIS A 138 -6.59 -6.70 20.10
CA HIS A 138 -5.60 -7.24 21.03
C HIS A 138 -5.11 -8.65 20.69
N ARG A 139 -5.58 -9.22 19.57
CA ARG A 139 -5.09 -10.54 19.12
C ARG A 139 -3.66 -10.45 18.64
N PRO A 140 -2.79 -11.42 18.99
CA PRO A 140 -1.47 -11.56 18.38
C PRO A 140 -1.58 -11.82 16.88
N ILE A 141 -0.70 -11.22 16.08
CA ILE A 141 -0.74 -11.33 14.60
C ILE A 141 -0.42 -12.75 14.11
N ASP A 142 0.37 -13.51 14.85
CA ASP A 142 0.72 -14.91 14.57
C ASP A 142 -0.47 -15.87 14.70
N THR A 143 -1.54 -15.46 15.40
CA THR A 143 -2.77 -16.25 15.57
C THR A 143 -3.80 -16.00 14.45
N LEU A 144 -3.51 -15.09 13.53
CA LEU A 144 -4.43 -14.73 12.46
C LEU A 144 -4.35 -15.73 11.29
N SER A 145 -5.50 -16.00 10.65
CA SER A 145 -5.49 -16.64 9.33
C SER A 145 -4.88 -15.69 8.29
N GLY A 146 -4.41 -16.23 7.15
CA GLY A 146 -3.87 -15.43 6.06
C GLY A 146 -4.82 -14.31 5.61
N GLY A 147 -6.13 -14.60 5.48
CA GLY A 147 -7.14 -13.60 5.14
C GLY A 147 -7.35 -12.54 6.24
N GLN A 148 -7.29 -12.94 7.53
CA GLN A 148 -7.38 -12.00 8.65
C GLN A 148 -6.16 -11.08 8.70
N LEU A 149 -4.97 -11.63 8.51
CA LEU A 149 -3.74 -10.83 8.45
C LEU A 149 -3.78 -9.86 7.26
N GLN A 150 -4.22 -10.31 6.10
CA GLN A 150 -4.37 -9.44 4.93
C GLN A 150 -5.33 -8.27 5.19
N ARG A 151 -6.47 -8.53 5.85
CA ARG A 151 -7.40 -7.48 6.28
C ARG A 151 -6.75 -6.49 7.26
N ALA A 152 -5.95 -6.97 8.22
CA ALA A 152 -5.21 -6.11 9.15
C ALA A 152 -4.17 -5.23 8.42
N LEU A 153 -3.50 -5.76 7.39
CA LEU A 153 -2.59 -5.02 6.54
C LEU A 153 -3.32 -3.95 5.70
N PHE A 154 -4.52 -4.24 5.21
CA PHE A 154 -5.37 -3.23 4.57
C PHE A 154 -5.78 -2.13 5.56
N ALA A 155 -6.15 -2.48 6.80
CA ALA A 155 -6.43 -1.49 7.85
C ALA A 155 -5.20 -0.59 8.11
N ARG A 156 -3.98 -1.15 8.12
CA ARG A 156 -2.74 -0.38 8.23
C ARG A 156 -2.56 0.62 7.07
N VAL A 157 -2.97 0.26 5.85
CA VAL A 157 -2.93 1.17 4.69
C VAL A 157 -3.98 2.28 4.87
N LEU A 158 -5.18 1.95 5.34
CA LEU A 158 -6.28 2.91 5.57
C LEU A 158 -5.90 4.04 6.51
N VAL A 159 -5.27 3.73 7.64
CA VAL A 159 -4.93 4.75 8.64
C VAL A 159 -3.88 5.76 8.15
N GLN A 160 -3.15 5.43 7.07
CA GLN A 160 -2.15 6.33 6.48
C GLN A 160 -2.79 7.52 5.79
N ASP A 161 -4.06 7.41 5.36
CA ASP A 161 -4.78 8.48 4.66
C ASP A 161 -3.92 9.03 3.50
N ALA A 162 -3.48 8.10 2.64
CA ALA A 162 -2.53 8.35 1.59
C ALA A 162 -3.23 8.79 0.29
N ASP A 163 -2.51 9.60 -0.50
CA ASP A 163 -2.99 10.11 -1.78
C ASP A 163 -2.74 9.12 -2.92
N LEU A 164 -1.80 8.19 -2.72
CA LEU A 164 -1.46 7.09 -3.61
C LEU A 164 -1.29 5.80 -2.82
N ILE A 165 -2.04 4.77 -3.18
CA ILE A 165 -1.94 3.45 -2.56
C ILE A 165 -1.35 2.47 -3.56
N LEU A 166 -0.25 1.83 -3.18
CA LEU A 166 0.41 0.77 -3.94
C LEU A 166 0.13 -0.57 -3.27
N LEU A 167 -0.44 -1.51 -4.02
CA LEU A 167 -0.78 -2.84 -3.54
C LEU A 167 0.00 -3.89 -4.36
N ASP A 168 0.93 -4.59 -3.73
CA ASP A 168 1.75 -5.63 -4.35
C ASP A 168 1.17 -7.01 -4.04
N GLU A 169 0.62 -7.67 -5.04
CA GLU A 169 -0.07 -8.95 -4.95
C GLU A 169 -1.08 -9.06 -3.79
N PRO A 170 -2.01 -8.09 -3.63
CA PRO A 170 -2.83 -7.94 -2.44
C PRO A 170 -3.82 -9.09 -2.20
N PHE A 171 -4.01 -9.98 -3.17
CA PHE A 171 -4.95 -11.08 -3.14
C PHE A 171 -4.28 -12.45 -3.15
N ASN A 172 -2.96 -12.51 -3.03
CA ASN A 172 -2.22 -13.76 -3.04
C ASN A 172 -2.49 -14.58 -1.75
N ALA A 173 -2.67 -15.88 -1.90
CA ALA A 173 -2.86 -16.84 -0.82
C ALA A 173 -4.05 -16.56 0.13
N ILE A 174 -5.09 -15.87 -0.33
CA ILE A 174 -6.32 -15.63 0.43
C ILE A 174 -7.55 -16.23 -0.27
N ASP A 175 -8.59 -16.52 0.52
CA ASP A 175 -9.82 -17.13 0.02
C ASP A 175 -10.66 -16.16 -0.83
N THR A 176 -11.49 -16.70 -1.72
CA THR A 176 -12.30 -15.95 -2.68
C THR A 176 -13.26 -14.96 -2.01
N LYS A 177 -13.80 -15.29 -0.81
CA LYS A 177 -14.70 -14.41 -0.06
C LYS A 177 -13.94 -13.17 0.41
N THR A 178 -12.76 -13.36 1.01
CA THR A 178 -11.90 -12.26 1.44
C THR A 178 -11.47 -11.38 0.26
N VAL A 179 -11.14 -11.97 -0.90
CA VAL A 179 -10.87 -11.21 -2.14
C VAL A 179 -12.06 -10.32 -2.50
N GLY A 180 -13.28 -10.88 -2.51
CA GLY A 180 -14.50 -10.11 -2.81
C GLY A 180 -14.70 -8.91 -1.90
N ASP A 181 -14.53 -9.10 -0.59
CA ASP A 181 -14.65 -8.05 0.43
C ASP A 181 -13.59 -6.95 0.25
N LEU A 182 -12.35 -7.32 -0.01
CA LEU A 182 -11.26 -6.37 -0.23
C LEU A 182 -11.41 -5.59 -1.55
N VAL A 183 -11.88 -6.25 -2.61
CA VAL A 183 -12.20 -5.56 -3.87
C VAL A 183 -13.33 -4.56 -3.68
N ALA A 184 -14.38 -4.92 -2.93
CA ALA A 184 -15.46 -3.99 -2.58
C ALA A 184 -14.96 -2.80 -1.76
N LEU A 185 -14.02 -3.03 -0.85
CA LEU A 185 -13.36 -1.98 -0.07
C LEU A 185 -12.58 -1.02 -0.97
N ILE A 186 -11.75 -1.55 -1.88
CA ILE A 186 -10.97 -0.75 -2.85
C ILE A 186 -11.92 0.10 -3.72
N LYS A 187 -13.01 -0.49 -4.22
CA LYS A 187 -14.01 0.26 -4.99
C LYS A 187 -14.64 1.41 -4.21
N ARG A 188 -14.94 1.21 -2.92
CA ARG A 188 -15.45 2.29 -2.05
C ARG A 188 -14.44 3.41 -1.80
N TRP A 189 -13.15 3.10 -1.84
CA TRP A 189 -12.10 4.12 -1.72
C TRP A 189 -11.94 4.92 -3.01
N HIS A 190 -12.22 4.30 -4.16
CA HIS A 190 -12.12 4.96 -5.47
C HIS A 190 -13.33 5.83 -5.79
N GLY A 191 -14.55 5.44 -5.38
CA GLY A 191 -15.81 6.16 -5.63
C GLY A 191 -16.07 7.29 -4.71
#